data_9222a7d09b58fe4d52b2ff6e7c30e264
#
_entry.id   9222a7d09b58fe4d52b2ff6e7c30e264
#
_cell.length_a   1.000
_cell.length_b   1.000
_cell.length_c   1.000
_cell.angle_alpha   90.00
_cell.angle_beta   90.00
_cell.angle_gamma   90.00
#
_symmetry.space_group_name_H-M   'P 1'
#
loop_
_entity.id
_entity.type
_entity.pdbx_description
1 polymer ?
#
loop_
_entity_poly.entity_id
_entity_poly.type
_entity_poly.pdbx_seq_one_letter_code
_entity_poly.pdbx_strand_id
1 'polypeptide(L)'
;GEYNAVLPVRFCTVATSSEEIRNLLMKNYQALKNSLRSMDNKIELGLKVFWQKMEDVFKDIASTKKIVRLKEKLIKSSISVNTNEKVSLGKKVKEILEKKREIEAEKILEVLRPKCIEFRRNKIIGDKMILNCAFLVDKSHARDFDDHVERLNKTSEDRLKFKYVGPIAPFNFVELNLKWGQQE
;
A
#
# COMPACT_ATOMS: atom_id res chain seq x y z
N GLY A 1 -12.38 21.78 -15.69
CA GLY A 1 -13.35 21.84 -14.61
C GLY A 1 -12.61 21.87 -13.29
N GLU A 2 -12.91 22.87 -12.46
CA GLU A 2 -12.36 22.97 -11.09
C GLU A 2 -12.84 21.76 -10.30
N TYR A 3 -11.96 20.85 -9.98
CA TYR A 3 -12.24 19.79 -9.03
C TYR A 3 -12.20 20.41 -7.64
N ASN A 4 -13.35 20.71 -7.09
CA ASN A 4 -13.50 21.09 -5.69
C ASN A 4 -13.06 19.91 -4.83
N ALA A 5 -12.55 20.21 -3.62
CA ALA A 5 -12.22 19.18 -2.65
C ALA A 5 -13.44 18.28 -2.38
N VAL A 6 -13.23 16.98 -2.28
CA VAL A 6 -14.27 15.98 -2.07
C VAL A 6 -13.89 15.12 -0.86
N LEU A 7 -14.85 14.90 0.02
CA LEU A 7 -14.69 13.92 1.10
C LEU A 7 -15.35 12.60 0.66
N PRO A 8 -14.56 11.54 0.53
CA PRO A 8 -15.10 10.23 0.15
C PRO A 8 -15.94 9.65 1.29
N VAL A 9 -17.04 9.00 0.92
CA VAL A 9 -17.89 8.24 1.83
C VAL A 9 -17.57 6.74 1.67
N ARG A 10 -17.58 6.02 2.78
CA ARG A 10 -17.33 4.57 2.75
C ARG A 10 -18.44 3.88 1.94
N PHE A 11 -18.02 2.97 1.08
CA PHE A 11 -18.97 2.15 0.30
C PHE A 11 -19.96 1.42 1.23
N CYS A 12 -21.20 1.29 0.81
CA CYS A 12 -22.33 0.75 1.61
C CYS A 12 -22.73 1.58 2.84
N THR A 13 -22.39 2.88 2.89
CA THR A 13 -22.99 3.77 3.88
C THR A 13 -24.45 4.04 3.48
N VAL A 14 -25.39 3.71 4.36
CA VAL A 14 -26.84 3.85 4.13
C VAL A 14 -27.41 4.76 5.20
N ALA A 15 -28.28 5.68 4.80
CA ALA A 15 -29.10 6.49 5.70
C ALA A 15 -30.58 6.10 5.52
N THR A 16 -31.37 6.22 6.58
CA THR A 16 -32.80 5.86 6.57
C THR A 16 -33.67 6.91 5.88
N SER A 17 -33.21 8.17 5.88
CA SER A 17 -33.93 9.30 5.28
C SER A 17 -33.03 10.44 4.85
N SER A 18 -33.53 11.33 4.00
CA SER A 18 -32.84 12.58 3.64
C SER A 18 -32.70 13.54 4.82
N GLU A 19 -33.63 13.47 5.76
CA GLU A 19 -33.60 14.30 6.98
C GLU A 19 -32.47 13.86 7.92
N GLU A 20 -32.27 12.58 8.07
CA GLU A 20 -31.13 12.02 8.80
C GLU A 20 -29.78 12.53 8.22
N ILE A 21 -29.64 12.54 6.90
CA ILE A 21 -28.45 13.08 6.23
C ILE A 21 -28.28 14.57 6.52
N ARG A 22 -29.33 15.38 6.44
CA ARG A 22 -29.27 16.82 6.76
C ARG A 22 -28.84 17.04 8.20
N ASN A 23 -29.41 16.32 9.14
CA ASN A 23 -29.07 16.41 10.56
C ASN A 23 -27.63 16.01 10.82
N LEU A 24 -27.14 14.94 10.18
CA LEU A 24 -25.75 14.51 10.22
C LEU A 24 -24.81 15.61 9.72
N LEU A 25 -25.12 16.21 8.57
CA LEU A 25 -24.31 17.27 7.97
C LEU A 25 -24.31 18.52 8.84
N MET A 26 -25.46 18.93 9.39
CA MET A 26 -25.55 20.09 10.29
C MET A 26 -24.76 19.88 11.57
N LYS A 27 -24.93 18.74 12.25
CA LYS A 27 -24.21 18.42 13.50
C LYS A 27 -22.70 18.36 13.33
N ASN A 28 -22.23 17.96 12.15
CA ASN A 28 -20.82 17.78 11.87
C ASN A 28 -20.26 18.85 10.92
N TYR A 29 -21.00 19.93 10.65
CA TYR A 29 -20.67 20.94 9.64
C TYR A 29 -19.24 21.47 9.75
N GLN A 30 -18.81 21.85 10.95
CA GLN A 30 -17.49 22.43 11.16
C GLN A 30 -16.38 21.40 10.92
N ALA A 31 -16.55 20.16 11.34
CA ALA A 31 -15.59 19.08 11.13
C ALA A 31 -15.48 18.75 9.62
N LEU A 32 -16.61 18.64 8.92
CA LEU A 32 -16.65 18.41 7.48
C LEU A 32 -15.99 19.56 6.70
N LYS A 33 -16.31 20.82 7.06
CA LYS A 33 -15.72 22.00 6.43
C LYS A 33 -14.20 22.06 6.61
N ASN A 34 -13.71 21.76 7.81
CA ASN A 34 -12.27 21.71 8.10
C ASN A 34 -11.58 20.60 7.30
N SER A 35 -12.22 19.43 7.20
CA SER A 35 -11.68 18.31 6.41
C SER A 35 -11.67 18.61 4.92
N LEU A 36 -12.72 19.25 4.38
CA LEU A 36 -12.72 19.73 2.99
C LEU A 36 -11.57 20.69 2.73
N ARG A 37 -11.37 21.68 3.62
CA ARG A 37 -10.25 22.63 3.50
C ARG A 37 -8.89 21.95 3.59
N SER A 38 -8.74 20.94 4.45
CA SER A 38 -7.47 20.22 4.58
C SER A 38 -7.14 19.38 3.34
N MET A 39 -8.14 18.99 2.56
CA MET A 39 -8.00 18.23 1.30
C MET A 39 -8.05 19.11 0.05
N ASP A 40 -8.19 20.43 0.22
CA ASP A 40 -8.21 21.35 -0.89
C ASP A 40 -6.88 21.29 -1.68
N ASN A 41 -6.98 21.34 -3.00
CA ASN A 41 -5.87 21.20 -3.93
C ASN A 41 -5.03 19.93 -3.78
N LYS A 42 -5.54 18.87 -3.14
CA LYS A 42 -4.83 17.60 -2.94
C LYS A 42 -5.56 16.46 -3.66
N ILE A 43 -4.76 15.50 -4.10
CA ILE A 43 -5.21 14.27 -4.74
C ILE A 43 -4.53 13.07 -4.10
N GLU A 44 -5.17 11.93 -4.20
CA GLU A 44 -4.56 10.66 -3.85
C GLU A 44 -4.06 9.94 -5.11
N LEU A 45 -2.84 9.43 -5.01
CA LEU A 45 -2.18 8.60 -6.01
C LEU A 45 -1.85 7.25 -5.38
N GLY A 46 -2.33 6.17 -5.98
CA GLY A 46 -2.15 4.81 -5.48
C GLY A 46 -1.05 4.07 -6.25
N LEU A 47 -0.10 3.45 -5.55
CA LEU A 47 0.94 2.63 -6.15
C LEU A 47 0.97 1.24 -5.55
N LYS A 48 0.86 0.22 -6.41
CA LYS A 48 1.10 -1.17 -6.07
C LYS A 48 2.27 -1.69 -6.89
N VAL A 49 3.24 -2.31 -6.23
CA VAL A 49 4.41 -2.88 -6.89
C VAL A 49 4.48 -4.37 -6.62
N PHE A 50 4.86 -5.13 -7.63
CA PHE A 50 4.91 -6.59 -7.59
C PHE A 50 6.24 -7.08 -8.16
N TRP A 51 6.70 -8.23 -7.70
CA TRP A 51 7.73 -8.98 -8.40
C TRP A 51 7.25 -9.38 -9.79
N GLN A 52 8.07 -9.17 -10.82
CA GLN A 52 7.75 -9.58 -12.19
C GLN A 52 7.76 -11.11 -12.31
N LYS A 53 8.83 -11.75 -11.81
CA LYS A 53 9.05 -13.20 -11.84
C LYS A 53 9.37 -13.73 -10.45
N MET A 54 8.43 -14.46 -9.84
CA MET A 54 8.63 -15.04 -8.51
C MET A 54 9.68 -16.16 -8.51
N GLU A 55 9.81 -16.88 -9.63
CA GLU A 55 10.81 -17.94 -9.76
C GLU A 55 12.22 -17.43 -9.54
N ASP A 56 12.56 -16.25 -10.06
CA ASP A 56 13.88 -15.65 -9.89
C ASP A 56 14.09 -15.21 -8.44
N VAL A 57 13.06 -14.67 -7.79
CA VAL A 57 13.10 -14.33 -6.36
C VAL A 57 13.36 -15.56 -5.50
N PHE A 58 12.69 -16.68 -5.78
CA PHE A 58 12.90 -17.92 -5.04
C PHE A 58 14.25 -18.57 -5.34
N LYS A 59 14.77 -18.49 -6.58
CA LYS A 59 16.14 -18.91 -6.90
C LYS A 59 17.17 -18.13 -6.09
N ASP A 60 17.03 -16.81 -6.03
CA ASP A 60 17.89 -15.95 -5.21
C ASP A 60 17.84 -16.32 -3.72
N ILE A 61 16.63 -16.54 -3.19
CA ILE A 61 16.46 -16.96 -1.79
C ILE A 61 17.13 -18.32 -1.58
N ALA A 62 16.92 -19.26 -2.49
CA ALA A 62 17.47 -20.63 -2.41
C ALA A 62 19.01 -20.64 -2.44
N SER A 63 19.65 -19.66 -3.11
CA SER A 63 21.10 -19.51 -3.19
C SER A 63 21.72 -18.82 -1.95
N THR A 64 20.92 -18.27 -1.05
CA THR A 64 21.44 -17.62 0.16
C THR A 64 22.16 -18.62 1.05
N LYS A 65 23.33 -18.22 1.60
CA LYS A 65 24.16 -19.09 2.48
C LYS A 65 23.36 -19.75 3.61
N LYS A 66 22.35 -19.06 4.15
CA LYS A 66 21.48 -19.59 5.22
C LYS A 66 20.62 -20.75 4.73
N ILE A 67 20.00 -20.62 3.56
CA ILE A 67 19.14 -21.65 2.98
C ILE A 67 19.96 -22.85 2.49
N VAL A 68 21.10 -22.59 1.84
CA VAL A 68 22.01 -23.66 1.40
C VAL A 68 22.44 -24.53 2.59
N ARG A 69 22.92 -23.91 3.68
CA ARG A 69 23.33 -24.63 4.90
C ARG A 69 22.17 -25.44 5.54
N LEU A 70 20.96 -24.90 5.52
CA LEU A 70 19.79 -25.62 6.03
C LEU A 70 19.44 -26.83 5.15
N LYS A 71 19.49 -26.68 3.83
CA LYS A 71 19.27 -27.80 2.88
C LYS A 71 20.34 -28.89 3.05
N GLU A 72 21.60 -28.52 3.16
CA GLU A 72 22.70 -29.48 3.39
C GLU A 72 22.52 -30.26 4.69
N LYS A 73 22.10 -29.61 5.78
CA LYS A 73 21.77 -30.30 7.04
C LYS A 73 20.62 -31.28 6.87
N LEU A 74 19.54 -30.89 6.16
CA LEU A 74 18.39 -31.74 5.88
C LEU A 74 18.76 -32.98 5.05
N ILE A 75 19.66 -32.82 4.07
CA ILE A 75 20.13 -33.92 3.23
C ILE A 75 21.00 -34.89 4.04
N LYS A 76 21.86 -34.39 4.93
CA LYS A 76 22.74 -35.19 5.77
C LYS A 76 22.02 -35.96 6.87
N SER A 77 20.87 -35.50 7.34
CA SER A 77 20.03 -36.17 8.35
C SER A 77 19.17 -37.30 7.78
N SER A 78 19.68 -38.10 6.88
CA SER A 78 19.13 -39.14 5.99
C SER A 78 18.08 -40.11 6.52
N ILE A 79 17.45 -39.92 7.65
CA ILE A 79 16.37 -40.77 8.17
C ILE A 79 15.15 -39.90 8.44
N SER A 80 14.20 -39.90 7.54
CA SER A 80 12.92 -39.16 7.52
C SER A 80 13.06 -37.67 7.83
N VAL A 81 13.07 -36.85 6.80
CA VAL A 81 12.95 -35.38 6.92
C VAL A 81 11.69 -35.07 7.78
N ASN A 82 11.92 -34.74 9.04
CA ASN A 82 10.86 -34.48 10.02
C ASN A 82 10.02 -33.28 9.53
N THR A 83 8.70 -33.37 9.66
CA THR A 83 7.75 -32.30 9.30
C THR A 83 8.16 -30.95 9.91
N ASN A 84 8.69 -30.97 11.14
CA ASN A 84 9.18 -29.77 11.83
C ASN A 84 10.34 -29.07 11.12
N GLU A 85 11.22 -29.80 10.47
CA GLU A 85 12.35 -29.25 9.74
C GLU A 85 11.91 -28.59 8.42
N LYS A 86 10.94 -29.19 7.71
CA LYS A 86 10.31 -28.58 6.53
C LYS A 86 9.59 -27.27 6.88
N VAL A 87 8.85 -27.27 8.00
CA VAL A 87 8.19 -26.06 8.53
C VAL A 87 9.22 -24.98 8.88
N SER A 88 10.34 -25.35 9.52
CA SER A 88 11.42 -24.43 9.87
C SER A 88 12.06 -23.82 8.62
N LEU A 89 12.32 -24.62 7.58
CA LEU A 89 12.83 -24.13 6.30
C LEU A 89 11.82 -23.15 5.65
N GLY A 90 10.54 -23.50 5.63
CA GLY A 90 9.48 -22.64 5.11
C GLY A 90 9.39 -21.28 5.81
N LYS A 91 9.45 -21.28 7.15
CA LYS A 91 9.50 -20.04 7.96
C LYS A 91 10.72 -19.19 7.57
N LYS A 92 11.88 -19.82 7.38
CA LYS A 92 13.11 -19.09 7.03
C LYS A 92 13.06 -18.48 5.62
N VAL A 93 12.50 -19.20 4.65
CA VAL A 93 12.26 -18.69 3.30
C VAL A 93 11.34 -17.47 3.37
N LYS A 94 10.26 -17.55 4.14
CA LYS A 94 9.31 -16.43 4.34
C LYS A 94 9.99 -15.21 4.95
N GLU A 95 10.78 -15.38 6.01
CA GLU A 95 11.53 -14.27 6.61
C GLU A 95 12.47 -13.56 5.62
N ILE A 96 13.15 -14.33 4.76
CA ILE A 96 14.04 -13.75 3.77
C ILE A 96 13.25 -13.03 2.68
N LEU A 97 12.11 -13.59 2.25
CA LEU A 97 11.22 -12.94 1.29
C LEU A 97 10.69 -11.60 1.83
N GLU A 98 10.26 -11.57 3.09
CA GLU A 98 9.79 -10.35 3.76
C GLU A 98 10.89 -9.28 3.83
N LYS A 99 12.12 -9.67 4.15
CA LYS A 99 13.26 -8.76 4.15
C LYS A 99 13.59 -8.22 2.76
N LYS A 100 13.59 -9.07 1.74
CA LYS A 100 13.78 -8.63 0.34
C LYS A 100 12.67 -7.64 -0.09
N ARG A 101 11.43 -7.94 0.27
CA ARG A 101 10.27 -7.07 0.03
C ARG A 101 10.48 -5.69 0.64
N GLU A 102 10.85 -5.64 1.91
CA GLU A 102 11.05 -4.38 2.62
C GLU A 102 12.18 -3.54 2.01
N ILE A 103 13.30 -4.18 1.66
CA ILE A 103 14.42 -3.49 1.00
C ILE A 103 13.99 -2.87 -0.34
N GLU A 104 13.25 -3.60 -1.17
CA GLU A 104 12.77 -3.06 -2.45
C GLU A 104 11.68 -1.99 -2.26
N ALA A 105 10.80 -2.16 -1.28
CA ALA A 105 9.78 -1.16 -0.94
C ALA A 105 10.44 0.15 -0.47
N GLU A 106 11.44 0.09 0.41
CA GLU A 106 12.14 1.28 0.90
C GLU A 106 12.87 2.02 -0.23
N LYS A 107 13.55 1.34 -1.15
CA LYS A 107 14.18 1.99 -2.32
C LYS A 107 13.19 2.83 -3.14
N ILE A 108 11.98 2.32 -3.31
CA ILE A 108 10.92 3.04 -4.03
C ILE A 108 10.43 4.23 -3.21
N LEU A 109 10.19 4.01 -1.91
CA LEU A 109 9.70 5.04 -1.00
C LEU A 109 10.72 6.15 -0.77
N GLU A 110 12.01 5.88 -0.74
CA GLU A 110 13.08 6.90 -0.63
C GLU A 110 12.98 7.93 -1.77
N VAL A 111 12.60 7.50 -2.96
CA VAL A 111 12.42 8.40 -4.12
C VAL A 111 11.09 9.17 -4.04
N LEU A 112 10.00 8.52 -3.60
CA LEU A 112 8.65 9.09 -3.68
C LEU A 112 8.24 9.89 -2.44
N ARG A 113 8.76 9.58 -1.24
CA ARG A 113 8.46 10.33 0.00
C ARG A 113 8.68 11.84 -0.12
N PRO A 114 9.81 12.32 -0.66
CA PRO A 114 10.04 13.76 -0.77
C PRO A 114 9.08 14.48 -1.75
N LYS A 115 8.32 13.70 -2.52
CA LYS A 115 7.43 14.20 -3.58
C LYS A 115 5.96 14.22 -3.18
N CYS A 116 5.62 13.78 -1.97
CA CYS A 116 4.26 13.76 -1.45
C CYS A 116 4.17 14.54 -0.13
N ILE A 117 2.95 14.93 0.22
CA ILE A 117 2.64 15.59 1.49
C ILE A 117 2.61 14.56 2.62
N GLU A 118 1.96 13.43 2.34
CA GLU A 118 1.79 12.29 3.25
C GLU A 118 1.72 11.01 2.44
N PHE A 119 2.11 9.88 3.03
CA PHE A 119 1.89 8.57 2.44
C PHE A 119 1.39 7.57 3.48
N ARG A 120 0.62 6.59 3.04
CA ARG A 120 0.12 5.51 3.88
C ARG A 120 0.39 4.17 3.22
N ARG A 121 1.05 3.28 3.96
CA ARG A 121 1.23 1.89 3.54
C ARG A 121 -0.04 1.12 3.83
N ASN A 122 -0.58 0.49 2.81
CA ASN A 122 -1.73 -0.39 2.89
C ASN A 122 -1.29 -1.86 3.03
N LYS A 123 -2.22 -2.72 3.40
CA LYS A 123 -1.98 -4.15 3.59
C LYS A 123 -1.42 -4.79 2.31
N ILE A 124 -0.34 -5.55 2.47
CA ILE A 124 0.24 -6.40 1.43
C ILE A 124 -0.64 -7.64 1.26
N ILE A 125 -0.92 -8.01 0.01
CA ILE A 125 -1.75 -9.17 -0.34
C ILE A 125 -0.92 -10.14 -1.18
N GLY A 126 -0.67 -11.32 -0.61
CA GLY A 126 0.10 -12.40 -1.25
C GLY A 126 1.62 -12.12 -1.30
N ASP A 127 2.35 -13.12 -1.79
CA ASP A 127 3.81 -13.11 -1.77
C ASP A 127 4.43 -12.26 -2.88
N LYS A 128 3.71 -12.09 -3.98
CA LYS A 128 4.16 -11.33 -5.16
C LYS A 128 4.16 -9.83 -4.95
N MET A 129 3.33 -9.31 -4.02
CA MET A 129 3.21 -7.87 -3.79
C MET A 129 4.36 -7.36 -2.92
N ILE A 130 5.02 -6.30 -3.36
CA ILE A 130 6.14 -5.65 -2.67
C ILE A 130 5.65 -4.43 -1.89
N LEU A 131 4.89 -3.58 -2.55
CA LEU A 131 4.39 -2.32 -2.01
C LEU A 131 2.90 -2.16 -2.35
N ASN A 132 2.15 -1.64 -1.39
CA ASN A 132 0.79 -1.13 -1.58
C ASN A 132 0.71 0.17 -0.79
N CYS A 133 0.74 1.29 -1.49
CA CYS A 133 0.88 2.60 -0.87
C CYS A 133 -0.05 3.62 -1.53
N ALA A 134 -0.63 4.47 -0.71
CA ALA A 134 -1.33 5.68 -1.13
C ALA A 134 -0.46 6.89 -0.82
N PHE A 135 -0.45 7.87 -1.72
CA PHE A 135 0.30 9.12 -1.58
C PHE A 135 -0.66 10.30 -1.73
N LEU A 136 -0.63 11.21 -0.77
CA LEU A 136 -1.32 12.48 -0.84
C LEU A 136 -0.38 13.50 -1.48
N VAL A 137 -0.78 14.06 -2.62
CA VAL A 137 0.05 14.95 -3.42
C VAL A 137 -0.72 16.23 -3.71
N ASP A 138 -0.04 17.37 -3.72
CA ASP A 138 -0.62 18.61 -4.23
C ASP A 138 -0.83 18.49 -5.74
N LYS A 139 -1.98 18.96 -6.25
CA LYS A 139 -2.33 18.87 -7.68
C LYS A 139 -1.28 19.52 -8.57
N SER A 140 -0.65 20.61 -8.11
CA SER A 140 0.41 21.31 -8.85
C SER A 140 1.69 20.46 -9.01
N HIS A 141 1.93 19.49 -8.12
CA HIS A 141 3.08 18.61 -8.15
C HIS A 141 2.77 17.20 -8.68
N ALA A 142 1.53 16.95 -9.10
CA ALA A 142 1.10 15.61 -9.59
C ALA A 142 1.99 15.14 -10.75
N ARG A 143 2.30 16.00 -11.70
CA ARG A 143 3.13 15.66 -12.86
C ARG A 143 4.57 15.31 -12.47
N ASP A 144 5.18 16.03 -11.53
CA ASP A 144 6.51 15.69 -11.02
C ASP A 144 6.51 14.31 -10.33
N PHE A 145 5.44 14.00 -9.60
CA PHE A 145 5.26 12.68 -8.99
C PHE A 145 5.12 11.58 -10.04
N ASP A 146 4.28 11.80 -11.07
CA ASP A 146 4.08 10.87 -12.19
C ASP A 146 5.41 10.55 -12.90
N ASP A 147 6.21 11.57 -13.19
CA ASP A 147 7.53 11.44 -13.84
C ASP A 147 8.50 10.59 -13.00
N HIS A 148 8.43 10.68 -11.66
CA HIS A 148 9.25 9.85 -10.76
C HIS A 148 8.78 8.39 -10.76
N VAL A 149 7.48 8.14 -10.74
CA VAL A 149 6.91 6.78 -10.83
C VAL A 149 7.27 6.14 -12.17
N GLU A 150 7.16 6.89 -13.27
CA GLU A 150 7.52 6.39 -14.60
C GLU A 150 9.00 6.03 -14.72
N ARG A 151 9.90 6.87 -14.17
CA ARG A 151 11.35 6.57 -14.12
C ARG A 151 11.64 5.31 -13.31
N LEU A 152 11.03 5.16 -12.13
CA LEU A 152 11.16 3.95 -11.33
C LEU A 152 10.66 2.71 -12.07
N ASN A 153 9.53 2.81 -12.77
CA ASN A 153 8.99 1.71 -13.57
C ASN A 153 9.96 1.31 -14.68
N LYS A 154 10.45 2.26 -15.48
CA LYS A 154 11.40 2.02 -16.59
C LYS A 154 12.72 1.40 -16.11
N THR A 155 13.26 1.88 -15.00
CA THR A 155 14.54 1.36 -14.47
C THR A 155 14.42 0.00 -13.79
N SER A 156 13.21 -0.48 -13.55
CA SER A 156 12.95 -1.71 -12.81
C SER A 156 12.11 -2.74 -13.60
N GLU A 157 11.75 -2.45 -14.85
CA GLU A 157 10.76 -3.23 -15.64
C GLU A 157 11.08 -4.71 -15.78
N ASP A 158 12.37 -5.09 -15.81
CA ASP A 158 12.79 -6.50 -15.86
C ASP A 158 12.44 -7.28 -14.59
N ARG A 159 12.38 -6.59 -13.44
CA ARG A 159 12.24 -7.19 -12.11
C ARG A 159 10.92 -6.89 -11.42
N LEU A 160 10.37 -5.71 -11.65
CA LEU A 160 9.20 -5.18 -10.95
C LEU A 160 8.09 -4.79 -11.93
N LYS A 161 6.85 -4.98 -11.49
CA LYS A 161 5.66 -4.52 -12.18
C LYS A 161 4.95 -3.49 -11.34
N PHE A 162 4.80 -2.29 -11.87
CA PHE A 162 4.08 -1.19 -11.23
C PHE A 162 2.62 -1.18 -11.68
N LYS A 163 1.72 -0.97 -10.74
CA LYS A 163 0.31 -0.61 -10.98
C LYS A 163 0.05 0.71 -10.30
N TYR A 164 -0.07 1.74 -11.11
CA TYR A 164 -0.27 3.11 -10.68
C TYR A 164 -1.68 3.55 -11.02
N VAL A 165 -2.36 4.20 -10.07
CA VAL A 165 -3.75 4.61 -10.17
C VAL A 165 -3.91 6.02 -9.60
N GLY A 166 -4.64 6.84 -10.27
CA GLY A 166 -4.99 8.20 -9.86
C GLY A 166 -5.10 9.15 -11.05
N PRO A 167 -5.42 10.41 -10.79
CA PRO A 167 -5.81 10.97 -9.50
C PRO A 167 -7.18 10.48 -9.01
N ILE A 168 -7.31 10.23 -7.71
CA ILE A 168 -8.57 9.86 -7.05
C ILE A 168 -8.81 10.75 -5.83
N ALA A 169 -10.04 10.70 -5.30
CA ALA A 169 -10.36 11.34 -4.02
C ALA A 169 -9.53 10.72 -2.88
N PRO A 170 -9.16 11.48 -1.83
CA PRO A 170 -8.20 11.07 -0.80
C PRO A 170 -8.80 10.08 0.21
N PHE A 171 -9.20 8.89 -0.23
CA PHE A 171 -9.84 7.85 0.57
C PHE A 171 -8.99 7.37 1.75
N ASN A 172 -7.68 7.30 1.55
CA ASN A 172 -6.77 6.84 2.60
C ASN A 172 -6.40 7.94 3.61
N PHE A 173 -6.72 9.21 3.34
CA PHE A 173 -6.27 10.35 4.12
C PHE A 173 -7.39 11.09 4.85
N VAL A 174 -8.64 10.70 4.61
CA VAL A 174 -9.80 11.27 5.28
C VAL A 174 -10.36 10.26 6.27
N GLU A 175 -10.27 10.61 7.56
CA GLU A 175 -10.89 9.86 8.64
C GLU A 175 -11.82 10.80 9.40
N LEU A 176 -13.12 10.59 9.27
CA LEU A 176 -14.14 11.37 9.97
C LEU A 176 -15.01 10.44 10.82
N ASN A 177 -14.97 10.66 12.12
CA ASN A 177 -15.90 10.05 13.05
C ASN A 177 -17.12 10.96 13.19
N LEU A 178 -18.14 10.72 12.36
CA LEU A 178 -19.37 11.49 12.37
C LEU A 178 -20.28 11.01 13.49
N LYS A 179 -20.79 11.95 14.31
CA LYS A 179 -21.77 11.66 15.34
C LYS A 179 -23.16 11.53 14.67
N TRP A 180 -23.68 10.32 14.62
CA TRP A 180 -25.08 10.08 14.31
C TRP A 180 -25.92 10.54 15.50
N GLY A 181 -26.99 11.29 15.25
CA GLY A 181 -27.91 11.66 16.32
C GLY A 181 -28.58 10.39 16.85
N GLN A 182 -28.40 10.10 18.15
CA GLN A 182 -29.36 9.28 18.83
C GLN A 182 -30.69 10.04 18.81
N GLN A 183 -31.74 9.42 18.31
CA GLN A 183 -33.10 9.86 18.59
C GLN A 183 -33.29 9.64 20.09
N GLU A 184 -33.49 10.73 20.85
CA GLU A 184 -34.12 10.64 22.15
C GLU A 184 -35.59 10.29 21.96
#